data_dc04839a74bf22f128db9fd70d8abc7f
#
_entry.id   dc04839a74bf22f128db9fd70d8abc7f
#
_cell.length_a   1.000
_cell.length_b   1.000
_cell.length_c   1.000
_cell.angle_alpha   90.00
_cell.angle_beta   90.00
_cell.angle_gamma   90.00
#
_symmetry.space_group_name_H-M   'P 1'
#
loop_
_entity.id
_entity.type
_entity.pdbx_description
1 polymer ?
#
loop_
_entity_poly.entity_id
_entity_poly.type
_entity_poly.pdbx_seq_one_letter_code
_entity_poly.pdbx_strand_id
1 'polypeptide(L)'
;APFPDESYMAGARQFPLLVPTGPDDPAVPANRAAWAVWEQWTKPVLTLWAPGDMVLGHLQSSFADRIPGAAGQPHRTFEPGGHFIQDDRGEDVAAAVLDWMP
;
A
#
# COMPACT_ATOMS: atom_id res chain seq x y z
N ALA A 1 -21.20 6.81 16.30
CA ALA A 1 -19.81 6.38 16.20
C ALA A 1 -19.75 4.86 16.08
N PRO A 2 -18.82 4.26 15.32
CA PRO A 2 -18.76 2.81 15.13
C PRO A 2 -18.29 2.06 16.41
N PHE A 3 -17.80 2.76 17.40
CA PHE A 3 -17.34 2.17 18.66
C PHE A 3 -18.34 2.48 19.81
N PRO A 4 -18.62 1.52 20.71
CA PRO A 4 -19.53 1.70 21.82
C PRO A 4 -19.10 2.81 22.79
N ASP A 5 -17.81 2.87 23.11
CA ASP A 5 -17.19 3.89 23.94
C ASP A 5 -15.67 4.00 23.67
N GLU A 6 -14.97 4.87 24.41
CA GLU A 6 -13.55 5.16 24.18
C GLU A 6 -12.60 3.98 24.44
N SER A 7 -12.98 3.01 25.25
CA SER A 7 -12.13 1.85 25.55
C SER A 7 -11.90 0.96 24.32
N TYR A 8 -12.82 0.98 23.35
CA TYR A 8 -12.71 0.26 22.08
C TYR A 8 -11.88 1.00 21.03
N MET A 9 -11.42 2.22 21.31
CA MET A 9 -10.72 3.07 20.33
C MET A 9 -9.19 2.99 20.44
N ALA A 10 -8.64 2.23 21.38
CA ALA A 10 -7.20 2.18 21.63
C ALA A 10 -6.39 1.80 20.37
N GLY A 11 -6.82 0.76 19.66
CA GLY A 11 -6.18 0.33 18.40
C GLY A 11 -6.27 1.37 17.30
N ALA A 12 -7.47 1.96 17.11
CA ALA A 12 -7.68 2.99 16.09
C ALA A 12 -6.85 4.26 16.35
N ARG A 13 -6.62 4.60 17.61
CA ARG A 13 -5.76 5.73 18.02
C ARG A 13 -4.28 5.42 17.88
N GLN A 14 -3.88 4.18 18.19
CA GLN A 14 -2.48 3.77 18.16
C GLN A 14 -1.97 3.55 16.73
N PHE A 15 -2.80 3.00 15.86
CA PHE A 15 -2.38 2.60 14.51
C PHE A 15 -1.73 3.73 13.70
N PRO A 16 -2.30 4.95 13.62
CA PRO A 16 -1.67 6.06 12.90
C PRO A 16 -0.33 6.49 13.51
N LEU A 17 -0.14 6.30 14.81
CA LEU A 17 1.09 6.66 15.51
C LEU A 17 2.27 5.70 15.21
N LEU A 18 2.00 4.57 14.55
CA LEU A 18 3.03 3.63 14.11
C LEU A 18 3.64 4.00 12.74
N VAL A 19 3.06 4.99 12.06
CA VAL A 19 3.62 5.49 10.80
C VAL A 19 4.84 6.36 11.10
N PRO A 20 6.02 6.03 10.56
CA PRO A 20 7.22 6.82 10.78
C PRO A 20 7.05 8.26 10.29
N THR A 21 7.27 9.23 11.16
CA THR A 21 7.13 10.66 10.84
C THR A 21 8.47 11.39 10.74
N GLY A 22 9.58 10.71 11.02
CA GLY A 22 10.92 11.29 10.96
C GLY A 22 12.02 10.23 10.90
N PRO A 23 13.25 10.64 10.60
CA PRO A 23 14.37 9.71 10.38
C PRO A 23 14.79 8.92 11.63
N ASP A 24 14.46 9.44 12.81
CA ASP A 24 14.82 8.84 14.11
C ASP A 24 13.70 7.96 14.70
N ASP A 25 12.61 7.77 13.93
CA ASP A 25 11.50 6.92 14.36
C ASP A 25 11.97 5.45 14.52
N PRO A 26 11.59 4.76 15.60
CA PRO A 26 11.99 3.37 15.84
C PRO A 26 11.62 2.38 14.73
N ALA A 27 10.62 2.67 13.92
CA ALA A 27 10.21 1.83 12.78
C ALA A 27 11.10 2.01 11.53
N VAL A 28 11.87 3.08 11.44
CA VAL A 28 12.70 3.39 10.26
C VAL A 28 13.74 2.32 9.94
N PRO A 29 14.50 1.76 10.89
CA PRO A 29 15.45 0.69 10.58
C PRO A 29 14.80 -0.54 9.93
N ALA A 30 13.65 -0.96 10.44
CA ALA A 30 12.90 -2.09 9.88
C ALA A 30 12.37 -1.78 8.47
N ASN A 31 11.89 -0.56 8.25
CA ASN A 31 11.43 -0.10 6.94
C ASN A 31 12.56 -0.09 5.91
N ARG A 32 13.74 0.42 6.28
CA ARG A 32 14.93 0.40 5.42
C ARG A 32 15.38 -1.02 5.08
N ALA A 33 15.36 -1.91 6.06
CA ALA A 33 15.70 -3.32 5.84
C ALA A 33 14.71 -3.99 4.87
N ALA A 34 13.42 -3.71 4.99
CA ALA A 34 12.40 -4.19 4.06
C ALA A 34 12.64 -3.67 2.62
N TRP A 35 12.96 -2.38 2.46
CA TRP A 35 13.29 -1.81 1.15
C TRP A 35 14.54 -2.44 0.54
N ALA A 36 15.58 -2.73 1.33
CA ALA A 36 16.78 -3.41 0.84
C ALA A 36 16.47 -4.81 0.26
N VAL A 37 15.44 -5.49 0.77
CA VAL A 37 14.95 -6.76 0.21
C VAL A 37 14.13 -6.51 -1.06
N TRP A 38 13.20 -5.54 -1.04
CA TRP A 38 12.36 -5.21 -2.19
C TRP A 38 13.17 -4.79 -3.41
N GLU A 39 14.22 -4.00 -3.24
CA GLU A 39 15.11 -3.55 -4.31
C GLU A 39 15.91 -4.68 -4.98
N GLN A 40 15.92 -5.87 -4.38
CA GLN A 40 16.53 -7.08 -4.96
C GLN A 40 15.49 -8.12 -5.37
N TRP A 41 14.19 -7.82 -5.21
CA TRP A 41 13.12 -8.77 -5.46
C TRP A 41 12.82 -8.91 -6.95
N THR A 42 13.05 -10.12 -7.50
CA THR A 42 12.90 -10.41 -8.93
C THR A 42 11.63 -11.18 -9.29
N LYS A 43 10.90 -11.70 -8.30
CA LYS A 43 9.62 -12.36 -8.57
C LYS A 43 8.57 -11.32 -8.96
N PRO A 44 7.58 -11.68 -9.82
CA PRO A 44 6.58 -10.72 -10.28
C PRO A 44 5.89 -9.97 -9.13
N VAL A 45 5.74 -8.65 -9.30
CA VAL A 45 5.06 -7.76 -8.35
C VAL A 45 4.06 -6.90 -9.10
N LEU A 46 2.78 -7.08 -8.82
CA LEU A 46 1.71 -6.25 -9.36
C LEU A 46 1.40 -5.09 -8.41
N THR A 47 1.30 -3.88 -8.91
CA THR A 47 0.78 -2.74 -8.17
C THR A 47 -0.60 -2.36 -8.68
N LEU A 48 -1.56 -2.27 -7.75
CA LEU A 48 -2.93 -1.81 -8.00
C LEU A 48 -3.14 -0.58 -7.12
N TRP A 49 -3.45 0.56 -7.72
CA TRP A 49 -3.36 1.83 -7.03
C TRP A 49 -4.55 2.75 -7.32
N ALA A 50 -4.85 3.65 -6.38
CA ALA A 50 -5.78 4.76 -6.57
C ALA A 50 -5.02 6.09 -6.51
N PRO A 51 -4.88 6.83 -7.61
CA PRO A 51 -4.24 8.16 -7.61
C PRO A 51 -4.94 9.16 -6.69
N GLY A 52 -6.25 8.98 -6.45
CA GLY A 52 -7.05 9.78 -5.53
C GLY A 52 -6.80 9.50 -4.04
N ASP A 53 -5.95 8.54 -3.69
CA ASP A 53 -5.53 8.30 -2.31
C ASP A 53 -4.65 9.46 -1.82
N MET A 54 -5.21 10.31 -0.94
CA MET A 54 -4.49 11.47 -0.39
C MET A 54 -3.35 11.09 0.56
N VAL A 55 -3.30 9.84 1.03
CA VAL A 55 -2.27 9.36 1.98
C VAL A 55 -1.11 8.71 1.23
N LEU A 56 -1.39 7.74 0.37
CA LEU A 56 -0.38 6.91 -0.28
C LEU A 56 -0.34 7.04 -1.81
N GLY A 57 -1.26 7.78 -2.43
CA GLY A 57 -1.40 7.86 -3.89
C GLY A 57 -0.10 8.22 -4.62
N HIS A 58 0.75 9.02 -3.99
CA HIS A 58 2.04 9.45 -4.52
C HIS A 58 3.15 8.37 -4.49
N LEU A 59 2.92 7.22 -3.84
CA LEU A 59 3.95 6.19 -3.65
C LEU A 59 3.97 5.10 -4.73
N GLN A 60 2.99 5.06 -5.64
CA GLN A 60 2.90 4.02 -6.67
C GLN A 60 4.21 3.88 -7.47
N SER A 61 4.76 4.98 -7.96
CA SER A 61 6.00 4.97 -8.73
C SER A 61 7.17 4.39 -7.94
N SER A 62 7.24 4.69 -6.62
CA SER A 62 8.30 4.15 -5.78
C SER A 62 8.33 2.62 -5.77
N PHE A 63 7.18 1.95 -5.80
CA PHE A 63 7.11 0.49 -5.88
C PHE A 63 7.38 -0.02 -7.29
N ALA A 64 6.76 0.58 -8.30
CA ALA A 64 6.89 0.15 -9.68
C ALA A 64 8.31 0.34 -10.24
N ASP A 65 8.99 1.42 -9.85
CA ASP A 65 10.29 1.79 -10.39
C ASP A 65 11.47 1.15 -9.64
N ARG A 66 11.31 0.90 -8.34
CA ARG A 66 12.43 0.42 -7.49
C ARG A 66 12.47 -1.09 -7.33
N ILE A 67 11.39 -1.81 -7.58
CA ILE A 67 11.31 -3.27 -7.41
C ILE A 67 11.54 -3.95 -8.76
N PRO A 68 12.65 -4.67 -8.96
CA PRO A 68 12.95 -5.30 -10.25
C PRO A 68 11.83 -6.21 -10.76
N GLY A 69 11.14 -6.92 -9.86
CA GLY A 69 10.02 -7.80 -10.20
C GLY A 69 8.75 -7.07 -10.65
N ALA A 70 8.69 -5.76 -10.48
CA ALA A 70 7.58 -4.95 -10.98
C ALA A 70 7.73 -4.58 -12.46
N ALA A 71 8.96 -4.61 -12.99
CA ALA A 71 9.22 -4.22 -14.37
C ALA A 71 8.41 -5.08 -15.36
N GLY A 72 7.69 -4.41 -16.27
CA GLY A 72 6.89 -5.07 -17.31
C GLY A 72 5.61 -5.73 -16.83
N GLN A 73 5.23 -5.58 -15.56
CA GLN A 73 3.97 -6.09 -15.05
C GLN A 73 2.78 -5.19 -15.44
N PRO A 74 1.56 -5.74 -15.57
CA PRO A 74 0.37 -5.00 -15.99
C PRO A 74 -0.22 -4.18 -14.82
N HIS A 75 0.56 -3.24 -14.28
CA HIS A 75 0.10 -2.33 -13.22
C HIS A 75 -1.17 -1.61 -13.63
N ARG A 76 -2.08 -1.39 -12.69
CA ARG A 76 -3.33 -0.67 -12.95
C ARG A 76 -3.56 0.42 -11.91
N THR A 77 -4.19 1.48 -12.37
CA THR A 77 -4.76 2.54 -11.53
C THR A 77 -6.27 2.54 -11.66
N PHE A 78 -6.97 2.87 -10.59
CA PHE A 78 -8.43 2.90 -10.54
C PHE A 78 -8.92 4.28 -10.13
N GLU A 79 -9.73 4.86 -11.00
CA GLU A 79 -10.40 6.15 -10.76
C GLU A 79 -11.90 6.03 -11.10
N PRO A 80 -12.80 6.55 -10.25
CA PRO A 80 -12.49 7.09 -8.92
C PRO A 80 -12.09 5.97 -7.95
N GLY A 81 -11.23 6.33 -6.97
CA GLY A 81 -10.82 5.44 -5.88
C GLY A 81 -10.00 6.23 -4.86
N GLY A 82 -10.14 5.90 -3.60
CA GLY A 82 -9.46 6.52 -2.48
C GLY A 82 -8.51 5.58 -1.76
N HIS A 83 -8.25 5.90 -0.49
CA HIS A 83 -7.33 5.14 0.35
C HIS A 83 -7.75 3.68 0.55
N PHE A 84 -9.05 3.41 0.59
CA PHE A 84 -9.62 2.07 0.68
C PHE A 84 -10.10 1.58 -0.70
N ILE A 85 -9.17 1.46 -1.63
CA ILE A 85 -9.46 1.04 -3.01
C ILE A 85 -10.23 -0.28 -3.09
N GLN A 86 -10.02 -1.19 -2.14
CA GLN A 86 -10.72 -2.47 -2.06
C GLN A 86 -12.21 -2.31 -1.72
N ASP A 87 -12.61 -1.22 -1.08
CA ASP A 87 -14.01 -0.89 -0.81
C ASP A 87 -14.63 -0.15 -2.01
N ASP A 88 -13.88 0.79 -2.60
CA ASP A 88 -14.35 1.60 -3.70
C ASP A 88 -14.44 0.84 -5.02
N ARG A 89 -13.48 -0.05 -5.30
CA ARG A 89 -13.27 -0.75 -6.58
C ARG A 89 -12.94 -2.24 -6.39
N GLY A 90 -13.52 -2.89 -5.37
CA GLY A 90 -13.18 -4.27 -5.00
C GLY A 90 -13.29 -5.29 -6.14
N GLU A 91 -14.35 -5.20 -6.96
CA GLU A 91 -14.54 -6.10 -8.10
C GLU A 91 -13.46 -5.92 -9.17
N ASP A 92 -13.09 -4.67 -9.46
CA ASP A 92 -12.03 -4.36 -10.45
C ASP A 92 -10.65 -4.80 -9.95
N VAL A 93 -10.39 -4.61 -8.64
CA VAL A 93 -9.16 -5.09 -7.99
C VAL A 93 -9.08 -6.61 -8.06
N ALA A 94 -10.17 -7.31 -7.73
CA ALA A 94 -10.23 -8.77 -7.79
C ALA A 94 -10.03 -9.28 -9.23
N ALA A 95 -10.69 -8.66 -10.21
CA ALA A 95 -10.52 -9.02 -11.62
C ALA A 95 -9.06 -8.83 -12.07
N ALA A 96 -8.43 -7.71 -11.70
CA ALA A 96 -7.03 -7.44 -12.05
C ALA A 96 -6.06 -8.48 -11.45
N VAL A 97 -6.31 -8.93 -10.22
CA VAL A 97 -5.51 -9.99 -9.58
C VAL A 97 -5.71 -11.32 -10.29
N LEU A 98 -6.97 -11.70 -10.59
CA LEU A 98 -7.27 -12.96 -11.29
C LEU A 98 -6.68 -13.00 -12.70
N ASP A 99 -6.74 -11.89 -13.44
CA ASP A 99 -6.13 -11.77 -14.77
C ASP A 99 -4.60 -11.91 -14.73
N TRP A 100 -3.96 -11.51 -13.63
CA TRP A 100 -2.52 -11.53 -13.48
C TRP A 100 -1.98 -12.86 -12.94
N MET A 101 -2.76 -13.57 -12.14
CA MET A 101 -2.37 -14.87 -11.58
C MET A 101 -2.26 -15.92 -12.70
N PRO A 102 -1.23 -16.79 -12.65
CA PRO A 102 -1.07 -17.87 -13.61
C PRO A 102 -2.12 -18.97 -13.45
#